data_6a69df09291f9b2c7c1ca5b79d253428
#
_entry.id   6a69df09291f9b2c7c1ca5b79d253428
#
_cell.length_a   1.000
_cell.length_b   1.000
_cell.length_c   1.000
_cell.angle_alpha   90.00
_cell.angle_beta   90.00
_cell.angle_gamma   90.00
#
_symmetry.space_group_name_H-M   'P 1'
#
loop_
_entity.id
_entity.type
_entity.pdbx_description
1 polymer ?
#
loop_
_entity_poly.entity_id
_entity_poly.type
_entity_poly.pdbx_seq_one_letter_code
_entity_poly.pdbx_strand_id
1 'polypeptide(L)'
;NTIAPAVEIIHAVWRALSEADPARGCAGWGKNSVPTMAGRDDNDMPFVMYHWAGAIGTGAVDGRDGFNANGGLMALGALYLPDLERYEQTYPVRFLRQAFRTDGGGAGHYRGGTGIDYAVEVERPAVLSLRGEGLNNPSGFGIQGGGTGQAGRMRIQLDDGEEIRPDKYGILPVGPMTLELEAAGGGGWGDPLVRDPYLVQRDVRDGTVSVVAANDVYGIVFKENSISI
;
A
#
# COMPACT_ATOMS: atom_id res chain seq x y z
N ASN A 1 20.65 -8.98 -4.61
CA ASN A 1 19.37 -8.71 -3.97
C ASN A 1 18.55 -10.00 -3.91
N THR A 2 18.42 -10.62 -2.73
CA THR A 2 17.72 -11.90 -2.52
C THR A 2 16.22 -11.71 -2.25
N ILE A 3 15.80 -10.52 -1.85
CA ILE A 3 14.45 -10.24 -1.36
C ILE A 3 13.44 -10.19 -2.51
N ALA A 4 13.72 -9.42 -3.57
CA ALA A 4 12.77 -9.26 -4.67
C ALA A 4 12.48 -10.59 -5.39
N PRO A 5 13.48 -11.43 -5.75
CA PRO A 5 13.22 -12.75 -6.32
C PRO A 5 12.39 -13.67 -5.42
N ALA A 6 12.59 -13.63 -4.10
CA ALA A 6 11.83 -14.47 -3.18
C ALA A 6 10.33 -14.13 -3.19
N VAL A 7 9.97 -12.83 -3.24
CA VAL A 7 8.56 -12.41 -3.36
C VAL A 7 7.94 -12.90 -4.67
N GLU A 8 8.67 -12.81 -5.78
CA GLU A 8 8.19 -13.29 -7.08
C GLU A 8 7.96 -14.81 -7.07
N ILE A 9 8.90 -15.57 -6.47
CA ILE A 9 8.76 -17.03 -6.35
C ILE A 9 7.54 -17.39 -5.51
N ILE A 10 7.34 -16.73 -4.37
CA ILE A 10 6.17 -16.97 -3.51
C ILE A 10 4.87 -16.65 -4.25
N HIS A 11 4.80 -15.52 -4.96
CA HIS A 11 3.64 -15.16 -5.76
C HIS A 11 3.38 -16.16 -6.89
N ALA A 12 4.42 -16.66 -7.55
CA ALA A 12 4.27 -17.67 -8.60
C ALA A 12 3.75 -19.00 -8.03
N VAL A 13 4.25 -19.41 -6.85
CA VAL A 13 3.78 -20.63 -6.15
C VAL A 13 2.31 -20.45 -5.72
N TRP A 14 1.92 -19.31 -5.13
CA TRP A 14 0.53 -19.06 -4.74
C TRP A 14 -0.42 -19.08 -5.96
N ARG A 15 0.00 -18.48 -7.07
CA ARG A 15 -0.80 -18.51 -8.31
C ARG A 15 -0.96 -19.94 -8.82
N ALA A 16 0.09 -20.73 -8.84
CA ALA A 16 0.02 -22.14 -9.25
C ALA A 16 -0.87 -22.97 -8.30
N LEU A 17 -0.77 -22.75 -6.99
CA LEU A 17 -1.62 -23.41 -6.00
C LEU A 17 -3.08 -23.01 -6.17
N SER A 18 -3.39 -21.75 -6.45
CA SER A 18 -4.76 -21.29 -6.65
C SER A 18 -5.44 -21.86 -7.90
N GLU A 19 -4.66 -22.25 -8.91
CA GLU A 19 -5.18 -22.98 -10.08
C GLU A 19 -5.47 -24.44 -9.74
N ALA A 20 -4.67 -25.06 -8.87
CA ALA A 20 -4.81 -26.47 -8.49
C ALA A 20 -5.88 -26.69 -7.41
N ASP A 21 -5.93 -25.84 -6.40
CA ASP A 21 -6.87 -25.88 -5.29
C ASP A 21 -7.19 -24.44 -4.83
N PRO A 22 -8.24 -23.83 -5.39
CA PRO A 22 -8.60 -22.45 -5.08
C PRO A 22 -8.84 -22.17 -3.59
N ALA A 23 -9.39 -23.13 -2.85
CA ALA A 23 -9.67 -22.98 -1.43
C ALA A 23 -8.39 -22.84 -0.57
N ARG A 24 -7.24 -23.29 -1.10
CA ARG A 24 -5.92 -23.14 -0.47
C ARG A 24 -5.07 -22.05 -1.11
N GLY A 25 -5.60 -21.40 -2.14
CA GLY A 25 -4.95 -20.30 -2.82
C GLY A 25 -4.93 -19.03 -1.96
N CYS A 26 -3.90 -18.23 -2.14
CA CYS A 26 -3.81 -16.87 -1.59
C CYS A 26 -3.67 -15.90 -2.75
N ALA A 27 -4.49 -14.86 -2.78
CA ALA A 27 -4.33 -13.75 -3.71
C ALA A 27 -3.00 -13.03 -3.45
N GLY A 28 -2.47 -12.36 -4.47
CA GLY A 28 -1.19 -11.68 -4.37
C GLY A 28 -1.19 -10.56 -3.34
N TRP A 29 -0.11 -10.45 -2.58
CA TRP A 29 0.12 -9.29 -1.73
C TRP A 29 0.63 -8.11 -2.55
N GLY A 30 0.36 -6.90 -2.09
CA GLY A 30 1.06 -5.72 -2.60
C GLY A 30 2.58 -5.86 -2.40
N LYS A 31 3.37 -5.32 -3.32
CA LYS A 31 4.82 -5.26 -3.15
C LYS A 31 5.23 -3.94 -2.51
N ASN A 32 6.28 -3.98 -1.73
CA ASN A 32 6.74 -2.83 -0.99
C ASN A 32 7.31 -1.74 -1.90
N SER A 33 7.14 -0.51 -1.41
CA SER A 33 7.87 0.65 -1.90
C SER A 33 8.45 1.34 -0.67
N VAL A 34 9.74 1.11 -0.43
CA VAL A 34 10.42 1.57 0.78
C VAL A 34 11.59 2.47 0.38
N PRO A 35 11.38 3.78 0.24
CA PRO A 35 12.49 4.69 0.09
C PRO A 35 13.32 4.71 1.39
N THR A 36 14.63 4.70 1.23
CA THR A 36 15.58 4.95 2.31
C THR A 36 16.14 6.34 2.11
N MET A 37 16.10 7.16 3.13
CA MET A 37 16.60 8.52 3.10
C MET A 37 17.84 8.64 3.98
N ALA A 38 18.90 9.25 3.46
CA ALA A 38 20.11 9.52 4.18
C ALA A 38 20.49 11.01 4.04
N GLY A 39 20.89 11.63 5.14
CA GLY A 39 21.21 13.06 5.16
C GLY A 39 21.89 13.47 6.45
N ARG A 40 21.82 14.78 6.75
CA ARG A 40 22.30 15.36 8.01
C ARG A 40 21.16 16.16 8.64
N ASP A 41 21.04 16.06 9.96
CA ASP A 41 20.08 16.85 10.77
C ASP A 41 20.56 18.28 11.01
N ASP A 42 19.84 19.03 11.84
CA ASP A 42 20.14 20.43 12.18
C ASP A 42 21.44 20.59 12.97
N ASN A 43 21.94 19.54 13.58
CA ASN A 43 23.20 19.51 14.30
C ASN A 43 24.37 18.96 13.46
N ASP A 44 24.17 18.87 12.14
CA ASP A 44 25.12 18.24 11.19
C ASP A 44 25.42 16.76 11.49
N MET A 45 24.55 16.07 12.25
CA MET A 45 24.69 14.65 12.53
C MET A 45 24.11 13.81 11.41
N PRO A 46 24.82 12.76 10.95
CA PRO A 46 24.31 11.91 9.88
C PRO A 46 23.14 11.06 10.37
N PHE A 47 22.11 10.93 9.52
CA PHE A 47 21.01 10.02 9.77
C PHE A 47 20.72 9.12 8.56
N VAL A 48 20.09 7.97 8.83
CA VAL A 48 19.48 7.11 7.82
C VAL A 48 18.08 6.75 8.31
N MET A 49 17.09 7.04 7.50
CA MET A 49 15.69 6.76 7.79
C MET A 49 15.11 5.82 6.73
N TYR A 50 14.40 4.79 7.18
CA TYR A 50 13.56 3.97 6.31
C TYR A 50 12.12 4.44 6.37
N HIS A 51 11.47 4.65 5.21
CA HIS A 51 10.07 5.04 5.14
C HIS A 51 9.15 3.81 5.31
N TRP A 52 9.19 3.18 6.49
CA TRP A 52 8.36 2.01 6.81
C TRP A 52 6.86 2.30 6.89
N ALA A 53 6.48 3.59 6.93
CA ALA A 53 5.08 4.00 6.93
C ALA A 53 4.32 3.58 5.66
N GLY A 54 5.01 3.21 4.59
CA GLY A 54 4.43 2.70 3.34
C GLY A 54 3.98 1.24 3.40
N ALA A 55 3.31 0.82 4.46
CA ALA A 55 2.78 -0.53 4.61
C ALA A 55 1.76 -0.87 3.51
N ILE A 56 1.80 -2.12 3.05
CA ILE A 56 1.05 -2.63 1.91
C ILE A 56 -0.26 -3.34 2.34
N GLY A 57 -1.12 -3.64 1.37
CA GLY A 57 -2.24 -4.57 1.55
C GLY A 57 -1.86 -6.02 1.29
N THR A 58 -2.38 -6.95 2.08
CA THR A 58 -2.21 -8.39 1.80
C THR A 58 -3.29 -8.92 0.87
N GLY A 59 -3.01 -10.02 0.18
CA GLY A 59 -4.03 -10.73 -0.58
C GLY A 59 -5.09 -11.37 0.30
N ALA A 60 -6.29 -11.50 -0.26
CA ALA A 60 -7.39 -12.25 0.35
C ALA A 60 -7.19 -13.76 0.18
N VAL A 61 -7.87 -14.51 1.01
CA VAL A 61 -7.99 -15.98 0.91
C VAL A 61 -9.47 -16.39 1.01
N ASP A 62 -9.78 -17.63 0.71
CA ASP A 62 -11.11 -18.14 0.97
C ASP A 62 -11.47 -18.00 2.47
N GLY A 63 -12.62 -17.42 2.74
CA GLY A 63 -13.11 -17.18 4.11
C GLY A 63 -12.61 -15.90 4.78
N ARG A 64 -11.71 -15.12 4.18
CA ARG A 64 -11.15 -13.93 4.86
C ARG A 64 -10.62 -12.85 3.91
N ASP A 65 -10.95 -11.60 4.25
CA ASP A 65 -10.35 -10.41 3.64
C ASP A 65 -8.84 -10.33 3.90
N GLY A 66 -8.12 -9.68 2.98
CA GLY A 66 -6.73 -9.30 3.19
C GLY A 66 -6.57 -8.26 4.31
N PHE A 67 -5.44 -8.29 5.01
CA PHE A 67 -5.12 -7.31 6.03
C PHE A 67 -4.71 -5.98 5.40
N ASN A 68 -5.21 -4.88 5.96
CA ASN A 68 -4.82 -3.54 5.59
C ASN A 68 -3.49 -3.17 6.26
N ALA A 69 -2.71 -2.32 5.61
CA ALA A 69 -1.51 -1.70 6.17
C ALA A 69 -0.56 -2.70 6.85
N ASN A 70 -0.26 -3.77 6.17
CA ASN A 70 0.60 -4.82 6.68
C ASN A 70 2.04 -4.64 6.20
N GLY A 71 2.99 -5.25 6.92
CA GLY A 71 4.37 -5.31 6.48
C GLY A 71 4.52 -6.13 5.21
N GLY A 72 5.64 -5.93 4.51
CA GLY A 72 5.91 -6.68 3.29
C GLY A 72 6.02 -8.18 3.51
N LEU A 73 5.74 -8.94 2.46
CA LEU A 73 5.78 -10.40 2.48
C LEU A 73 7.11 -10.95 3.01
N MET A 74 8.22 -10.27 2.75
CA MET A 74 9.55 -10.64 3.24
C MET A 74 9.74 -10.55 4.75
N ALA A 75 8.97 -9.68 5.40
CA ALA A 75 8.91 -9.58 6.84
C ALA A 75 7.79 -10.44 7.44
N LEU A 76 7.19 -11.33 6.64
CA LEU A 76 6.04 -12.17 7.00
C LEU A 76 4.86 -11.36 7.60
N GLY A 77 4.71 -10.12 7.16
CA GLY A 77 3.73 -9.18 7.69
C GLY A 77 4.09 -8.58 9.05
N ALA A 78 5.20 -8.93 9.65
CA ALA A 78 5.56 -8.54 11.02
C ALA A 78 6.21 -7.15 11.13
N LEU A 79 5.74 -6.17 10.37
CA LEU A 79 6.14 -4.78 10.54
C LEU A 79 5.02 -4.01 11.22
N TYR A 80 5.35 -3.35 12.32
CA TYR A 80 4.50 -2.32 12.91
C TYR A 80 4.70 -1.00 12.17
N LEU A 81 3.62 -0.25 12.00
CA LEU A 81 3.74 1.13 11.55
C LEU A 81 4.59 1.91 12.55
N PRO A 82 5.53 2.75 12.10
CA PRO A 82 6.33 3.54 13.01
C PRO A 82 5.44 4.53 13.76
N ASP A 83 5.83 4.84 14.98
CA ASP A 83 5.32 5.98 15.71
C ASP A 83 5.81 7.27 15.03
N LEU A 84 4.88 8.02 14.44
CA LEU A 84 5.19 9.19 13.64
C LEU A 84 5.81 10.30 14.48
N GLU A 85 5.33 10.53 15.69
CA GLU A 85 5.87 11.56 16.60
C GLU A 85 7.34 11.25 16.94
N ARG A 86 7.67 9.99 17.14
CA ARG A 86 9.05 9.59 17.38
C ARG A 86 9.94 9.77 16.15
N TYR A 87 9.39 9.56 14.95
CA TYR A 87 10.11 9.82 13.71
C TYR A 87 10.41 11.31 13.56
N GLU A 88 9.44 12.17 13.79
CA GLU A 88 9.58 13.63 13.74
C GLU A 88 10.57 14.16 14.78
N GLN A 89 10.67 13.53 15.96
CA GLN A 89 11.67 13.86 16.97
C GLN A 89 13.10 13.41 16.61
N THR A 90 13.23 12.39 15.74
CA THR A 90 14.52 11.75 15.42
C THR A 90 15.10 12.22 14.10
N TYR A 91 14.24 12.57 13.14
CA TYR A 91 14.61 12.90 11.78
C TYR A 91 14.05 14.28 11.39
N PRO A 92 14.70 15.01 10.47
CA PRO A 92 14.19 16.30 9.98
C PRO A 92 13.02 16.10 9.02
N VAL A 93 11.91 15.60 9.54
CA VAL A 93 10.70 15.28 8.78
C VAL A 93 9.45 15.69 9.56
N ARG A 94 8.36 15.98 8.84
CA ARG A 94 7.03 16.20 9.39
C ARG A 94 6.00 15.44 8.59
N PHE A 95 5.22 14.58 9.24
CA PHE A 95 4.15 13.82 8.58
C PHE A 95 2.91 14.70 8.40
N LEU A 96 2.48 14.85 7.16
CA LEU A 96 1.32 15.64 6.78
C LEU A 96 0.04 14.79 6.73
N ARG A 97 0.17 13.49 6.40
CA ARG A 97 -0.94 12.55 6.27
C ARG A 97 -0.46 11.11 6.46
N GLN A 98 -1.26 10.32 7.15
CA GLN A 98 -1.18 8.85 7.15
C GLN A 98 -2.59 8.29 7.27
N ALA A 99 -3.07 7.58 6.26
CA ALA A 99 -4.40 7.02 6.21
C ALA A 99 -4.42 5.69 5.43
N PHE A 100 -5.48 4.92 5.56
CA PHE A 100 -5.73 3.82 4.64
C PHE A 100 -6.03 4.38 3.25
N ARG A 101 -5.42 3.77 2.24
CA ARG A 101 -5.69 4.13 0.85
C ARG A 101 -7.06 3.61 0.44
N THR A 102 -7.99 4.52 0.14
CA THR A 102 -9.32 4.14 -0.38
C THR A 102 -9.18 3.43 -1.73
N ASP A 103 -9.96 2.38 -1.94
CA ASP A 103 -9.96 1.52 -3.14
C ASP A 103 -8.61 0.89 -3.49
N GLY A 104 -7.69 0.83 -2.52
CA GLY A 104 -6.36 0.26 -2.73
C GLY A 104 -6.37 -1.26 -2.88
N GLY A 105 -7.24 -1.96 -2.16
CA GLY A 105 -7.37 -3.42 -2.20
C GLY A 105 -8.20 -3.90 -3.40
N GLY A 106 -7.84 -5.04 -3.97
CA GLY A 106 -8.59 -5.69 -5.04
C GLY A 106 -9.97 -6.14 -4.56
N ALA A 107 -11.01 -5.85 -5.35
CA ALA A 107 -12.37 -6.26 -5.03
C ALA A 107 -12.53 -7.78 -5.06
N GLY A 108 -13.49 -8.32 -4.30
CA GLY A 108 -13.78 -9.76 -4.28
C GLY A 108 -14.89 -10.07 -3.31
N HIS A 109 -15.34 -11.32 -3.31
CA HIS A 109 -16.15 -11.86 -2.21
C HIS A 109 -15.41 -11.64 -0.88
N TYR A 110 -14.11 -11.90 -0.87
CA TYR A 110 -13.17 -11.44 0.14
C TYR A 110 -12.25 -10.41 -0.48
N ARG A 111 -12.27 -9.19 0.08
CA ARG A 111 -11.52 -8.04 -0.45
C ARG A 111 -10.04 -8.16 -0.11
N GLY A 112 -9.18 -7.81 -1.03
CA GLY A 112 -7.77 -7.58 -0.75
C GLY A 112 -7.56 -6.46 0.26
N GLY A 113 -6.52 -6.53 1.04
CA GLY A 113 -6.12 -5.47 1.95
C GLY A 113 -5.68 -4.21 1.21
N THR A 114 -5.92 -3.04 1.79
CA THR A 114 -5.40 -1.78 1.26
C THR A 114 -4.06 -1.40 1.88
N GLY A 115 -3.25 -0.67 1.14
CA GLY A 115 -2.02 -0.06 1.65
C GLY A 115 -2.29 1.27 2.35
N ILE A 116 -1.21 1.90 2.80
CA ILE A 116 -1.22 3.24 3.40
C ILE A 116 -1.02 4.29 2.31
N ASP A 117 -1.75 5.39 2.44
CA ASP A 117 -1.49 6.66 1.79
C ASP A 117 -0.86 7.61 2.82
N TYR A 118 0.38 8.04 2.57
CA TYR A 118 1.02 9.01 3.44
C TYR A 118 1.72 10.12 2.68
N ALA A 119 1.84 11.27 3.33
CA ALA A 119 2.64 12.38 2.88
C ALA A 119 3.56 12.85 4.02
N VAL A 120 4.81 13.09 3.70
CA VAL A 120 5.84 13.55 4.63
C VAL A 120 6.64 14.68 4.01
N GLU A 121 6.79 15.75 4.75
CA GLU A 121 7.69 16.86 4.44
C GLU A 121 9.09 16.52 4.95
N VAL A 122 10.09 16.70 4.11
CA VAL A 122 11.51 16.52 4.44
C VAL A 122 12.17 17.90 4.42
N GLU A 123 12.63 18.34 5.57
CA GLU A 123 13.05 19.72 5.79
C GLU A 123 14.50 20.02 5.37
N ARG A 124 15.29 18.96 5.09
CA ARG A 124 16.71 19.07 4.79
C ARG A 124 17.09 18.33 3.52
N PRO A 125 18.15 18.76 2.83
CA PRO A 125 18.71 18.00 1.71
C PRO A 125 19.07 16.58 2.13
N ALA A 126 18.69 15.61 1.27
CA ALA A 126 18.91 14.20 1.52
C ALA A 126 19.21 13.44 0.22
N VAL A 127 19.63 12.21 0.36
CA VAL A 127 19.74 11.25 -0.74
C VAL A 127 18.68 10.17 -0.51
N LEU A 128 17.78 10.03 -1.48
CA LEU A 128 16.80 8.94 -1.51
C LEU A 128 17.39 7.75 -2.27
N SER A 129 17.46 6.61 -1.62
CA SER A 129 17.67 5.32 -2.27
C SER A 129 16.31 4.65 -2.45
N LEU A 130 15.88 4.54 -3.69
CA LEU A 130 14.55 4.06 -4.05
C LEU A 130 14.55 2.57 -4.28
N ARG A 131 13.56 1.92 -3.68
CA ARG A 131 13.26 0.51 -3.83
C ARG A 131 11.76 0.35 -3.84
N GLY A 132 11.19 0.26 -5.04
CA GLY A 132 9.76 0.38 -5.27
C GLY A 132 9.19 -0.73 -6.14
N GLU A 133 9.33 -2.00 -5.73
CA GLU A 133 8.77 -3.14 -6.48
C GLU A 133 7.25 -3.03 -6.67
N GLY A 134 6.55 -2.36 -5.76
CA GLY A 134 5.12 -2.11 -5.82
C GLY A 134 4.69 -0.88 -6.63
N LEU A 135 5.64 -0.07 -7.12
CA LEU A 135 5.32 1.15 -7.86
C LEU A 135 4.90 0.87 -9.30
N ASN A 136 3.96 1.68 -9.78
CA ASN A 136 3.56 1.83 -11.18
C ASN A 136 2.89 0.62 -11.84
N ASN A 137 3.01 -0.58 -11.27
CA ASN A 137 2.31 -1.77 -11.77
C ASN A 137 1.63 -2.52 -10.63
N PRO A 138 0.38 -2.95 -10.81
CA PRO A 138 -0.31 -3.78 -9.84
C PRO A 138 0.48 -5.05 -9.54
N SER A 139 0.62 -5.36 -8.25
CA SER A 139 1.38 -6.54 -7.81
C SER A 139 0.52 -7.54 -7.04
N GLY A 140 -0.55 -7.10 -6.42
CA GLY A 140 -1.51 -7.94 -5.72
C GLY A 140 -2.51 -8.55 -6.70
N PHE A 141 -2.20 -9.67 -7.34
CA PHE A 141 -3.13 -10.34 -8.27
C PHE A 141 -4.34 -10.91 -7.53
N GLY A 142 -5.52 -10.82 -8.17
CA GLY A 142 -6.74 -11.48 -7.69
C GLY A 142 -6.84 -12.93 -8.14
N ILE A 143 -7.65 -13.73 -7.47
CA ILE A 143 -7.95 -15.13 -7.81
C ILE A 143 -9.45 -15.39 -7.76
N GLN A 144 -9.91 -16.42 -8.48
CA GLN A 144 -11.32 -16.87 -8.51
C GLN A 144 -12.33 -15.76 -8.88
N GLY A 145 -11.97 -14.86 -9.78
CA GLY A 145 -12.80 -13.71 -10.17
C GLY A 145 -12.56 -12.46 -9.32
N GLY A 146 -11.72 -12.52 -8.31
CA GLY A 146 -11.32 -11.35 -7.54
C GLY A 146 -10.45 -10.39 -8.34
N GLY A 147 -10.56 -9.10 -8.04
CA GLY A 147 -9.85 -8.01 -8.66
C GLY A 147 -8.40 -7.91 -8.20
N THR A 148 -7.57 -7.25 -9.00
CA THR A 148 -6.19 -6.92 -8.67
C THR A 148 -6.15 -5.70 -7.75
N GLY A 149 -5.28 -5.71 -6.74
CA GLY A 149 -5.02 -4.53 -5.91
C GLY A 149 -4.34 -3.41 -6.70
N GLN A 150 -4.52 -2.17 -6.27
CA GLN A 150 -3.95 -1.01 -6.92
C GLN A 150 -2.42 -0.99 -6.82
N ALA A 151 -1.77 -0.52 -7.89
CA ALA A 151 -0.32 -0.27 -7.87
C ALA A 151 0.03 0.82 -6.86
N GLY A 152 1.20 0.74 -6.25
CA GLY A 152 1.77 1.85 -5.51
C GLY A 152 2.09 3.04 -6.43
N ARG A 153 2.08 4.24 -5.85
CA ARG A 153 2.47 5.49 -6.52
C ARG A 153 3.36 6.29 -5.60
N MET A 154 4.36 6.94 -6.16
CA MET A 154 5.22 7.85 -5.43
C MET A 154 5.33 9.17 -6.19
N ARG A 155 5.25 10.26 -5.46
CA ARG A 155 5.44 11.61 -5.96
C ARG A 155 6.36 12.38 -5.01
N ILE A 156 7.29 13.10 -5.57
CA ILE A 156 8.19 13.99 -4.85
C ILE A 156 7.94 15.40 -5.39
N GLN A 157 7.56 16.30 -4.50
CA GLN A 157 7.39 17.72 -4.81
C GLN A 157 8.54 18.48 -4.18
N LEU A 158 9.39 19.08 -4.99
CA LEU A 158 10.49 19.93 -4.53
C LEU A 158 9.98 21.34 -4.18
N ASP A 159 10.71 22.07 -3.35
CA ASP A 159 10.35 23.43 -2.91
C ASP A 159 10.33 24.44 -4.05
N ASP A 160 11.10 24.20 -5.13
CA ASP A 160 11.10 25.05 -6.34
C ASP A 160 9.89 24.80 -7.26
N GLY A 161 9.02 23.87 -6.90
CA GLY A 161 7.83 23.51 -7.66
C GLY A 161 8.01 22.37 -8.66
N GLU A 162 9.20 21.81 -8.80
CA GLU A 162 9.41 20.62 -9.63
C GLU A 162 8.75 19.38 -9.02
N GLU A 163 8.04 18.61 -9.85
CA GLU A 163 7.44 17.32 -9.50
C GLU A 163 8.24 16.18 -10.12
N ILE A 164 8.68 15.23 -9.29
CA ILE A 164 9.39 14.04 -9.71
C ILE A 164 8.52 12.82 -9.43
N ARG A 165 8.33 11.98 -10.44
CA ARG A 165 7.75 10.63 -10.31
C ARG A 165 8.86 9.61 -10.52
N PRO A 166 9.44 9.08 -9.45
CA PRO A 166 10.64 8.27 -9.57
C PRO A 166 10.35 6.91 -10.17
N ASP A 167 11.37 6.35 -10.80
CA ASP A 167 11.40 4.95 -11.20
C ASP A 167 11.44 4.02 -9.96
N LYS A 168 11.21 2.72 -10.21
CA LYS A 168 11.19 1.70 -9.14
C LYS A 168 12.50 1.59 -8.37
N TYR A 169 13.61 1.88 -9.02
CA TYR A 169 14.95 1.79 -8.44
C TYR A 169 15.77 2.99 -8.84
N GLY A 170 16.52 3.52 -7.91
CA GLY A 170 17.40 4.64 -8.19
C GLY A 170 18.00 5.25 -6.94
N ILE A 171 18.93 6.16 -7.15
CA ILE A 171 19.47 7.03 -6.11
C ILE A 171 19.23 8.46 -6.59
N LEU A 172 18.53 9.24 -5.79
CA LEU A 172 18.09 10.57 -6.12
C LEU A 172 18.52 11.55 -5.01
N PRO A 173 19.47 12.44 -5.26
CA PRO A 173 19.71 13.56 -4.37
C PRO A 173 18.54 14.54 -4.47
N VAL A 174 18.04 14.97 -3.34
CA VAL A 174 16.90 15.89 -3.25
C VAL A 174 17.19 17.02 -2.26
N GLY A 175 16.61 18.20 -2.52
CA GLY A 175 16.50 19.29 -1.55
C GLY A 175 15.39 19.04 -0.55
N PRO A 176 14.99 20.06 0.24
CA PRO A 176 13.74 20.02 0.97
C PRO A 176 12.58 19.70 0.02
N MET A 177 11.65 18.84 0.47
CA MET A 177 10.61 18.29 -0.41
C MET A 177 9.42 17.75 0.36
N THR A 178 8.31 17.53 -0.34
CA THR A 178 7.23 16.66 0.13
C THR A 178 7.27 15.34 -0.62
N LEU A 179 7.37 14.23 0.10
CA LEU A 179 7.24 12.88 -0.42
C LEU A 179 5.84 12.36 -0.16
N GLU A 180 5.13 11.99 -1.21
CA GLU A 180 3.84 11.31 -1.13
C GLU A 180 3.99 9.87 -1.61
N LEU A 181 3.46 8.93 -0.85
CA LEU A 181 3.45 7.51 -1.19
C LEU A 181 2.08 6.89 -0.94
N GLU A 182 1.49 6.37 -1.99
CA GLU A 182 0.36 5.45 -1.93
C GLU A 182 0.92 4.02 -2.04
N ALA A 183 0.83 3.24 -0.98
CA ALA A 183 1.34 1.87 -1.00
C ALA A 183 0.43 0.92 -1.80
N ALA A 184 1.01 -0.15 -2.33
CA ALA A 184 0.29 -1.11 -3.15
C ALA A 184 -0.72 -1.93 -2.34
N GLY A 185 -1.87 -2.21 -2.94
CA GLY A 185 -2.90 -3.09 -2.38
C GLY A 185 -2.70 -4.56 -2.72
N GLY A 186 -3.31 -5.43 -1.93
CA GLY A 186 -3.42 -6.87 -2.18
C GLY A 186 -4.59 -7.22 -3.09
N GLY A 187 -4.55 -8.40 -3.71
CA GLY A 187 -5.61 -8.91 -4.57
C GLY A 187 -6.81 -9.46 -3.79
N GLY A 188 -7.99 -9.41 -4.42
CA GLY A 188 -9.23 -9.99 -3.92
C GLY A 188 -9.37 -11.48 -4.25
N TRP A 189 -10.27 -12.14 -3.55
CA TRP A 189 -10.65 -13.53 -3.79
C TRP A 189 -12.15 -13.63 -4.09
N GLY A 190 -12.52 -14.32 -5.15
CA GLY A 190 -13.92 -14.57 -5.53
C GLY A 190 -14.62 -13.36 -6.15
N ASP A 191 -15.82 -13.59 -6.67
CA ASP A 191 -16.64 -12.56 -7.34
C ASP A 191 -17.06 -11.45 -6.34
N PRO A 192 -16.78 -10.18 -6.60
CA PRO A 192 -17.18 -9.07 -5.74
C PRO A 192 -18.70 -8.89 -5.62
N LEU A 193 -19.48 -9.31 -6.64
CA LEU A 193 -20.93 -9.17 -6.62
C LEU A 193 -21.63 -10.04 -5.59
N VAL A 194 -20.95 -11.09 -5.07
CA VAL A 194 -21.49 -11.95 -4.00
C VAL A 194 -20.98 -11.58 -2.60
N ARG A 195 -20.23 -10.45 -2.48
CA ARG A 195 -19.81 -9.96 -1.17
C ARG A 195 -21.03 -9.52 -0.35
N ASP A 196 -21.03 -9.88 0.93
CA ASP A 196 -22.08 -9.46 1.87
C ASP A 196 -22.23 -7.92 1.86
N PRO A 197 -23.42 -7.39 1.52
CA PRO A 197 -23.67 -5.94 1.52
C PRO A 197 -23.32 -5.23 2.84
N TYR A 198 -23.47 -5.90 3.96
CA TYR A 198 -23.07 -5.36 5.27
C TYR A 198 -21.55 -5.15 5.36
N LEU A 199 -20.75 -6.06 4.81
CA LEU A 199 -19.31 -5.90 4.76
C LEU A 199 -18.90 -4.75 3.83
N VAL A 200 -19.59 -4.59 2.67
CA VAL A 200 -19.35 -3.44 1.78
C VAL A 200 -19.70 -2.12 2.48
N GLN A 201 -20.83 -2.07 3.18
CA GLN A 201 -21.21 -0.88 3.96
C GLN A 201 -20.15 -0.54 5.03
N ARG A 202 -19.66 -1.55 5.74
CA ARG A 202 -18.58 -1.37 6.72
C ARG A 202 -17.31 -0.85 6.07
N ASP A 203 -16.91 -1.41 4.93
CA ASP A 203 -15.73 -0.97 4.20
C ASP A 203 -15.84 0.50 3.72
N VAL A 204 -17.05 0.93 3.31
CA VAL A 204 -17.32 2.33 2.95
C VAL A 204 -17.24 3.24 4.18
N ARG A 205 -17.84 2.87 5.29
CA ARG A 205 -17.76 3.63 6.54
C ARG A 205 -16.33 3.75 7.05
N ASP A 206 -15.54 2.69 6.94
CA ASP A 206 -14.16 2.61 7.38
C ASP A 206 -13.18 3.27 6.36
N GLY A 207 -13.69 3.81 5.23
CA GLY A 207 -12.93 4.54 4.21
C GLY A 207 -12.04 3.67 3.33
N THR A 208 -12.14 2.35 3.42
CA THR A 208 -11.33 1.42 2.59
C THR A 208 -11.90 1.17 1.20
N VAL A 209 -13.22 1.39 1.03
CA VAL A 209 -13.94 1.34 -0.25
C VAL A 209 -14.71 2.64 -0.42
N SER A 210 -14.66 3.23 -1.62
CA SER A 210 -15.47 4.41 -1.95
C SER A 210 -16.93 4.04 -2.23
N VAL A 211 -17.85 5.02 -2.09
CA VAL A 211 -19.25 4.84 -2.50
C VAL A 211 -19.36 4.50 -3.98
N VAL A 212 -18.46 5.07 -4.80
CA VAL A 212 -18.41 4.80 -6.24
C VAL A 212 -18.03 3.34 -6.49
N ALA A 213 -16.98 2.85 -5.87
CA ALA A 213 -16.57 1.45 -6.00
C ALA A 213 -17.61 0.49 -5.43
N ALA A 214 -18.27 0.83 -4.33
CA ALA A 214 -19.38 0.04 -3.78
C ALA A 214 -20.52 -0.13 -4.80
N ASN A 215 -20.86 0.91 -5.55
CA ASN A 215 -21.88 0.84 -6.60
C ASN A 215 -21.36 0.10 -7.85
N ASP A 216 -20.24 0.52 -8.40
CA ASP A 216 -19.78 0.10 -9.72
C ASP A 216 -19.17 -1.31 -9.75
N VAL A 217 -18.58 -1.73 -8.62
CA VAL A 217 -17.85 -3.00 -8.51
C VAL A 217 -18.59 -4.04 -7.69
N TYR A 218 -19.23 -3.62 -6.58
CA TYR A 218 -19.97 -4.53 -5.70
C TYR A 218 -21.47 -4.53 -5.95
N GLY A 219 -22.00 -3.63 -6.80
CA GLY A 219 -23.40 -3.53 -7.12
C GLY A 219 -24.28 -3.02 -5.95
N ILE A 220 -23.70 -2.33 -4.98
CA ILE A 220 -24.38 -1.84 -3.77
C ILE A 220 -24.72 -0.36 -3.92
N VAL A 221 -26.02 -0.07 -3.86
CA VAL A 221 -26.54 1.31 -3.89
C VAL A 221 -26.98 1.72 -2.49
N PHE A 222 -26.39 2.80 -1.97
CA PHE A 222 -26.78 3.37 -0.67
C PHE A 222 -27.97 4.33 -0.86
N LYS A 223 -28.99 4.23 0.00
CA LYS A 223 -30.04 5.25 0.08
C LYS A 223 -29.49 6.50 0.79
N GLU A 224 -29.97 7.67 0.39
CA GLU A 224 -29.68 8.95 1.04
C GLU A 224 -29.93 8.86 2.53
N ASN A 225 -29.27 8.76 3.46
CA ASN A 225 -29.34 8.56 4.92
C ASN A 225 -28.86 7.20 5.45
N SER A 226 -28.30 6.32 4.63
CA SER A 226 -27.77 5.03 5.11
C SER A 226 -26.28 5.04 5.44
N ILE A 227 -25.60 6.15 5.18
CA ILE A 227 -24.19 6.38 5.57
C ILE A 227 -24.18 7.46 6.66
N SER A 228 -24.58 7.12 7.89
CA SER A 228 -24.26 7.93 9.06
C SER A 228 -22.90 7.47 9.61
N ILE A 229 -21.98 8.43 9.70
CA ILE A 229 -20.67 8.29 10.36
C ILE A 229 -20.88 8.11 11.86
#